data_ffa8451e63116c00588df68dedb30d9d
#
_entry.id   ffa8451e63116c00588df68dedb30d9d
#
_cell.length_a   1.000
_cell.length_b   1.000
_cell.length_c   1.000
_cell.angle_alpha   90.00
_cell.angle_beta   90.00
_cell.angle_gamma   90.00
#
_symmetry.space_group_name_H-M   'P 1'
#
loop_
_entity.id
_entity.type
_entity.pdbx_description
1 polymer ?
#
loop_
_entity_poly.entity_id
_entity_poly.type
_entity_poly.pdbx_seq_one_letter_code
_entity_poly.pdbx_strand_id
1 'polypeptide(L)'
;MDRVGVIAERPPLVLELPRPVRLGLAAGSGLLCSVAFPPWDVGAVAFVGLIPLVVAVEGASPREAAWLGYFSGLSFYLATIWWVINTMTTYGHMPLALSLVTLLLLCGVLAGYTAAFTWLLILGERWLRLPRGIAPLAAAGLWTALEYLRTFLFSGFPWALLGYSQHRQPTVRLLASAVGVYGISALLVLVNATLADLLFRWLRPPTAGGRLRGALLPVGLACLALAATVGYARVLWTDPTGGSPIRVGLLQGNIDQSLKWDRGYQTATLDIY
;
A
#
# COMPACT_ATOMS: atom_id res chain seq x y z
N MET A 1 -45.72 -24.34 -3.36
CA MET A 1 -45.00 -23.56 -2.31
C MET A 1 -43.58 -23.44 -2.78
N ASP A 2 -43.30 -22.55 -3.71
CA ASP A 2 -41.96 -22.32 -4.24
C ASP A 2 -41.59 -20.86 -4.07
N ARG A 3 -40.90 -20.54 -2.96
CA ARG A 3 -40.16 -19.32 -2.85
C ARG A 3 -38.68 -19.59 -3.16
N VAL A 4 -38.42 -19.87 -4.42
CA VAL A 4 -37.06 -19.72 -4.95
C VAL A 4 -36.78 -18.22 -4.91
N GLY A 5 -35.99 -17.79 -3.94
CA GLY A 5 -35.56 -16.40 -3.84
C GLY A 5 -34.88 -16.02 -5.14
N VAL A 6 -35.48 -15.08 -5.86
CA VAL A 6 -34.88 -14.40 -7.01
C VAL A 6 -33.55 -13.85 -6.54
N ILE A 7 -32.47 -14.49 -6.94
CA ILE A 7 -31.12 -13.99 -6.78
C ILE A 7 -31.10 -12.70 -7.57
N ALA A 8 -31.13 -11.57 -6.88
CA ALA A 8 -31.01 -10.26 -7.51
C ALA A 8 -29.67 -10.26 -8.26
N GLU A 9 -29.74 -10.49 -9.57
CA GLU A 9 -28.58 -10.35 -10.46
C GLU A 9 -27.98 -8.98 -10.22
N ARG A 10 -26.68 -8.93 -10.05
CA ARG A 10 -25.98 -7.63 -9.94
C ARG A 10 -26.33 -6.86 -11.21
N PRO A 11 -26.79 -5.59 -11.12
CA PRO A 11 -27.02 -4.80 -12.31
C PRO A 11 -25.72 -4.74 -13.13
N PRO A 12 -25.81 -4.80 -14.45
CA PRO A 12 -24.65 -4.86 -15.33
C PRO A 12 -23.68 -3.72 -15.02
N LEU A 13 -22.42 -4.01 -15.13
CA LEU A 13 -21.31 -3.09 -14.90
C LEU A 13 -21.42 -1.87 -15.80
N VAL A 14 -21.21 -0.70 -15.23
CA VAL A 14 -21.21 0.58 -15.97
C VAL A 14 -19.98 0.70 -16.89
N LEU A 15 -18.92 -0.11 -16.65
CA LEU A 15 -17.67 -0.03 -17.37
C LEU A 15 -17.22 -1.43 -17.83
N GLU A 16 -17.58 -1.80 -19.06
CA GLU A 16 -16.90 -2.89 -19.77
C GLU A 16 -15.56 -2.38 -20.30
N LEU A 17 -14.55 -2.35 -19.43
CA LEU A 17 -13.22 -1.91 -19.83
C LEU A 17 -12.51 -3.00 -20.63
N PRO A 18 -11.96 -2.68 -21.83
CA PRO A 18 -11.12 -3.59 -22.58
C PRO A 18 -9.90 -4.04 -21.76
N ARG A 19 -9.45 -5.28 -21.97
CA ARG A 19 -8.30 -5.83 -21.25
C ARG A 19 -7.05 -4.92 -21.23
N PRO A 20 -6.62 -4.32 -22.35
CA PRO A 20 -5.46 -3.44 -22.35
C PRO A 20 -5.65 -2.21 -21.44
N VAL A 21 -6.87 -1.67 -21.37
CA VAL A 21 -7.18 -0.54 -20.46
C VAL A 21 -7.10 -0.99 -19.02
N ARG A 22 -7.63 -2.17 -18.66
CA ARG A 22 -7.52 -2.74 -17.31
C ARG A 22 -6.05 -2.94 -16.91
N LEU A 23 -5.23 -3.48 -17.80
CA LEU A 23 -3.79 -3.65 -17.56
C LEU A 23 -3.08 -2.31 -17.37
N GLY A 24 -3.41 -1.32 -18.23
CA GLY A 24 -2.87 0.04 -18.11
C GLY A 24 -3.24 0.70 -16.77
N LEU A 25 -4.49 0.57 -16.33
CA LEU A 25 -4.94 1.08 -15.04
C LEU A 25 -4.25 0.37 -13.86
N ALA A 26 -4.10 -0.96 -13.94
CA ALA A 26 -3.43 -1.74 -12.90
C ALA A 26 -1.95 -1.35 -12.77
N ALA A 27 -1.20 -1.36 -13.88
CA ALA A 27 0.20 -0.95 -13.88
C ALA A 27 0.37 0.53 -13.48
N GLY A 28 -0.49 1.40 -14.01
CA GLY A 28 -0.52 2.82 -13.66
C GLY A 28 -0.80 3.05 -12.17
N SER A 29 -1.65 2.23 -11.54
CA SER A 29 -1.88 2.28 -10.09
C SER A 29 -0.61 1.98 -9.29
N GLY A 30 0.15 0.95 -9.69
CA GLY A 30 1.42 0.64 -9.05
C GLY A 30 2.43 1.77 -9.19
N LEU A 31 2.58 2.33 -10.40
CA LEU A 31 3.45 3.49 -10.63
C LEU A 31 2.97 4.72 -9.84
N LEU A 32 1.67 4.96 -9.78
CA LEU A 32 1.12 6.08 -9.01
C LEU A 32 1.42 5.93 -7.51
N CYS A 33 1.25 4.72 -6.95
CA CYS A 33 1.62 4.44 -5.57
C CYS A 33 3.12 4.64 -5.32
N SER A 34 4.00 4.33 -6.29
CA SER A 34 5.44 4.52 -6.13
C SER A 34 5.85 5.99 -6.01
N VAL A 35 5.07 6.93 -6.59
CA VAL A 35 5.29 8.39 -6.44
C VAL A 35 5.16 8.85 -4.98
N ALA A 36 4.46 8.09 -4.13
CA ALA A 36 4.38 8.38 -2.70
C ALA A 36 5.64 8.01 -1.90
N PHE A 37 6.63 7.39 -2.55
CA PHE A 37 7.92 6.96 -1.97
C PHE A 37 9.09 7.75 -2.57
N PRO A 38 10.29 7.69 -1.95
CA PRO A 38 11.49 8.28 -2.52
C PRO A 38 11.76 7.77 -3.95
N PRO A 39 12.28 8.60 -4.84
CA PRO A 39 12.75 9.97 -4.58
C PRO A 39 11.68 11.06 -4.64
N TRP A 40 10.43 10.72 -5.04
CA TRP A 40 9.35 11.70 -5.24
C TRP A 40 8.73 12.18 -3.92
N ASP A 41 8.44 11.26 -3.00
CA ASP A 41 7.92 11.53 -1.65
C ASP A 41 6.60 12.32 -1.60
N VAL A 42 5.74 12.17 -2.62
CA VAL A 42 4.43 12.82 -2.65
C VAL A 42 3.42 11.96 -1.90
N GLY A 43 3.51 11.91 -0.56
CA GLY A 43 2.70 11.04 0.29
C GLY A 43 1.18 11.17 0.11
N ALA A 44 0.68 12.34 -0.31
CA ALA A 44 -0.75 12.56 -0.60
C ALA A 44 -1.28 11.62 -1.70
N VAL A 45 -0.43 11.21 -2.66
CA VAL A 45 -0.81 10.32 -3.76
C VAL A 45 -1.21 8.93 -3.25
N ALA A 46 -0.69 8.49 -2.11
CA ALA A 46 -1.07 7.21 -1.51
C ALA A 46 -2.55 7.12 -1.12
N PHE A 47 -3.24 8.26 -0.92
CA PHE A 47 -4.68 8.29 -0.62
C PHE A 47 -5.57 8.00 -1.82
N VAL A 48 -5.04 8.04 -3.04
CA VAL A 48 -5.78 7.84 -4.29
C VAL A 48 -5.12 6.83 -5.24
N GLY A 49 -3.89 6.43 -4.95
CA GLY A 49 -3.04 5.63 -5.83
C GLY A 49 -3.59 4.24 -6.15
N LEU A 50 -4.40 3.64 -5.26
CA LEU A 50 -5.02 2.34 -5.48
C LEU A 50 -6.37 2.41 -6.23
N ILE A 51 -6.95 3.61 -6.42
CA ILE A 51 -8.23 3.75 -7.12
C ILE A 51 -8.18 3.12 -8.53
N PRO A 52 -7.15 3.37 -9.37
CA PRO A 52 -7.10 2.77 -10.70
C PRO A 52 -7.06 1.22 -10.65
N LEU A 53 -6.41 0.61 -9.66
CA LEU A 53 -6.40 -0.84 -9.48
C LEU A 53 -7.80 -1.35 -9.13
N VAL A 54 -8.48 -0.69 -8.17
CA VAL A 54 -9.85 -1.06 -7.78
C VAL A 54 -10.80 -0.95 -8.96
N VAL A 55 -10.66 0.09 -9.79
CA VAL A 55 -11.42 0.24 -11.06
C VAL A 55 -11.08 -0.88 -12.04
N ALA A 56 -9.82 -1.25 -12.18
CA ALA A 56 -9.38 -2.29 -13.10
C ALA A 56 -9.96 -3.68 -12.74
N VAL A 57 -10.08 -4.00 -11.44
CA VAL A 57 -10.56 -5.32 -10.99
C VAL A 57 -12.08 -5.40 -10.85
N GLU A 58 -12.81 -4.27 -10.94
CA GLU A 58 -14.28 -4.29 -10.87
C GLU A 58 -14.86 -5.19 -11.94
N GLY A 59 -15.68 -6.17 -11.54
CA GLY A 59 -16.28 -7.16 -12.42
C GLY A 59 -15.34 -8.21 -13.03
N ALA A 60 -14.05 -8.14 -12.74
CA ALA A 60 -13.10 -9.16 -13.21
C ALA A 60 -13.38 -10.53 -12.57
N SER A 61 -12.99 -11.60 -13.25
CA SER A 61 -12.92 -12.93 -12.62
C SER A 61 -11.81 -12.94 -11.55
N PRO A 62 -11.86 -13.80 -10.51
CA PRO A 62 -10.80 -13.88 -9.51
C PRO A 62 -9.42 -14.10 -10.13
N ARG A 63 -9.33 -14.92 -11.17
CA ARG A 63 -8.07 -15.16 -11.89
C ARG A 63 -7.57 -13.93 -12.63
N GLU A 64 -8.46 -13.18 -13.27
CA GLU A 64 -8.11 -11.92 -13.94
C GLU A 64 -7.70 -10.86 -12.93
N ALA A 65 -8.42 -10.74 -11.82
CA ALA A 65 -8.06 -9.83 -10.72
C ALA A 65 -6.67 -10.14 -10.15
N ALA A 66 -6.31 -11.42 -9.98
CA ALA A 66 -4.97 -11.82 -9.56
C ALA A 66 -3.89 -11.31 -10.53
N TRP A 67 -4.10 -11.45 -11.84
CA TRP A 67 -3.15 -10.94 -12.83
C TRP A 67 -3.05 -9.41 -12.82
N LEU A 68 -4.17 -8.71 -12.70
CA LEU A 68 -4.18 -7.25 -12.60
C LEU A 68 -3.44 -6.78 -11.34
N GLY A 69 -3.70 -7.42 -10.21
CA GLY A 69 -2.97 -7.17 -8.97
C GLY A 69 -1.48 -7.46 -9.09
N TYR A 70 -1.11 -8.55 -9.77
CA TYR A 70 0.29 -8.89 -10.01
C TYR A 70 1.01 -7.79 -10.82
N PHE A 71 0.43 -7.32 -11.92
CA PHE A 71 1.03 -6.24 -12.72
C PHE A 71 1.10 -4.92 -11.96
N SER A 72 0.10 -4.60 -11.14
CA SER A 72 0.14 -3.44 -10.26
C SER A 72 1.27 -3.55 -9.23
N GLY A 73 1.39 -4.68 -8.54
CA GLY A 73 2.46 -4.93 -7.60
C GLY A 73 3.83 -4.90 -8.25
N LEU A 74 3.99 -5.55 -9.41
CA LEU A 74 5.25 -5.60 -10.13
C LEU A 74 5.72 -4.20 -10.53
N SER A 75 4.85 -3.37 -11.10
CA SER A 75 5.18 -1.98 -11.45
C SER A 75 5.52 -1.14 -10.22
N PHE A 76 4.80 -1.32 -9.11
CA PHE A 76 5.08 -0.65 -7.84
C PHE A 76 6.45 -1.02 -7.30
N TYR A 77 6.75 -2.31 -7.15
CA TYR A 77 8.01 -2.74 -6.55
C TYR A 77 9.21 -2.43 -7.44
N LEU A 78 9.11 -2.62 -8.77
CA LEU A 78 10.19 -2.23 -9.68
C LEU A 78 10.51 -0.74 -9.58
N ALA A 79 9.49 0.11 -9.46
CA ALA A 79 9.68 1.56 -9.32
C ALA A 79 10.18 1.99 -7.93
N THR A 80 9.89 1.20 -6.87
CA THR A 80 10.16 1.61 -5.49
C THR A 80 11.46 1.04 -4.95
N ILE A 81 11.82 -0.22 -5.31
CA ILE A 81 12.99 -0.91 -4.73
C ILE A 81 14.14 -1.14 -5.73
N TRP A 82 14.15 -0.46 -6.87
CA TRP A 82 15.19 -0.56 -7.89
C TRP A 82 16.63 -0.33 -7.34
N TRP A 83 16.75 0.50 -6.30
CA TRP A 83 18.02 0.82 -5.64
C TRP A 83 18.71 -0.40 -5.02
N VAL A 84 18.00 -1.51 -4.81
CA VAL A 84 18.57 -2.78 -4.33
C VAL A 84 19.65 -3.31 -5.30
N ILE A 85 19.55 -2.96 -6.60
CA ILE A 85 20.61 -3.28 -7.59
C ILE A 85 21.95 -2.71 -7.12
N ASN A 86 21.97 -1.44 -6.71
CA ASN A 86 23.20 -0.81 -6.24
C ASN A 86 23.78 -1.53 -5.02
N THR A 87 22.93 -1.98 -4.10
CA THR A 87 23.35 -2.74 -2.94
C THR A 87 24.00 -4.06 -3.35
N MET A 88 23.40 -4.79 -4.30
CA MET A 88 23.92 -6.07 -4.77
C MET A 88 25.22 -5.91 -5.58
N THR A 89 25.31 -4.90 -6.43
CA THR A 89 26.48 -4.70 -7.28
C THR A 89 27.65 -4.08 -6.52
N THR A 90 27.42 -3.01 -5.77
CA THR A 90 28.49 -2.24 -5.10
C THR A 90 28.98 -2.93 -3.83
N TYR A 91 28.07 -3.39 -2.98
CA TYR A 91 28.44 -3.98 -1.68
C TYR A 91 28.46 -5.51 -1.70
N GLY A 92 27.62 -6.12 -2.53
CA GLY A 92 27.60 -7.58 -2.72
C GLY A 92 28.54 -8.09 -3.80
N HIS A 93 29.22 -7.21 -4.55
CA HIS A 93 30.09 -7.54 -5.68
C HIS A 93 29.45 -8.50 -6.70
N MET A 94 28.12 -8.45 -6.79
CA MET A 94 27.36 -9.33 -7.68
C MET A 94 27.37 -8.76 -9.11
N PRO A 95 27.57 -9.59 -10.15
CA PRO A 95 27.45 -9.15 -11.54
C PRO A 95 26.09 -8.53 -11.83
N LEU A 96 26.07 -7.44 -12.60
CA LEU A 96 24.85 -6.68 -12.91
C LEU A 96 23.71 -7.57 -13.45
N ALA A 97 24.02 -8.49 -14.37
CA ALA A 97 23.02 -9.39 -14.94
C ALA A 97 22.32 -10.24 -13.86
N LEU A 98 23.10 -10.78 -12.92
CA LEU A 98 22.54 -11.57 -11.80
C LEU A 98 21.76 -10.69 -10.85
N SER A 99 22.20 -9.47 -10.57
CA SER A 99 21.48 -8.49 -9.74
C SER A 99 20.13 -8.11 -10.35
N LEU A 100 20.05 -7.93 -11.66
CA LEU A 100 18.80 -7.67 -12.38
C LEU A 100 17.83 -8.85 -12.27
N VAL A 101 18.30 -10.08 -12.48
CA VAL A 101 17.47 -11.28 -12.33
C VAL A 101 16.96 -11.42 -10.90
N THR A 102 17.83 -11.20 -9.91
CA THR A 102 17.48 -11.27 -8.49
C THR A 102 16.42 -10.21 -8.13
N LEU A 103 16.59 -8.97 -8.62
CA LEU A 103 15.59 -7.92 -8.41
C LEU A 103 14.23 -8.28 -9.03
N LEU A 104 14.24 -8.80 -10.27
CA LEU A 104 12.99 -9.21 -10.94
C LEU A 104 12.29 -10.34 -10.18
N LEU A 105 13.04 -11.33 -9.69
CA LEU A 105 12.48 -12.41 -8.86
C LEU A 105 11.90 -11.86 -7.54
N LEU A 106 12.63 -10.98 -6.87
CA LEU A 106 12.16 -10.34 -5.64
C LEU A 106 10.87 -9.55 -5.89
N CYS A 107 10.86 -8.67 -6.89
CA CYS A 107 9.67 -7.91 -7.26
C CYS A 107 8.50 -8.82 -7.65
N GLY A 108 8.76 -9.93 -8.35
CA GLY A 108 7.77 -10.93 -8.72
C GLY A 108 7.13 -11.60 -7.50
N VAL A 109 7.94 -12.00 -6.52
CA VAL A 109 7.44 -12.57 -5.25
C VAL A 109 6.61 -11.53 -4.49
N LEU A 110 7.09 -10.30 -4.37
CA LEU A 110 6.38 -9.22 -3.69
C LEU A 110 5.07 -8.87 -4.40
N ALA A 111 5.05 -8.84 -5.74
CA ALA A 111 3.84 -8.63 -6.54
C ALA A 111 2.78 -9.71 -6.28
N GLY A 112 3.20 -10.91 -5.89
CA GLY A 112 2.29 -11.99 -5.47
C GLY A 112 1.36 -11.60 -4.32
N TYR A 113 1.79 -10.73 -3.39
CA TYR A 113 0.92 -10.25 -2.31
C TYR A 113 -0.18 -9.32 -2.82
N THR A 114 0.13 -8.45 -3.79
CA THR A 114 -0.89 -7.60 -4.43
C THR A 114 -1.83 -8.44 -5.30
N ALA A 115 -1.32 -9.49 -5.95
CA ALA A 115 -2.14 -10.47 -6.67
C ALA A 115 -3.08 -11.22 -5.71
N ALA A 116 -2.57 -11.66 -4.56
CA ALA A 116 -3.38 -12.31 -3.52
C ALA A 116 -4.45 -11.36 -2.97
N PHE A 117 -4.11 -10.09 -2.75
CA PHE A 117 -5.07 -9.07 -2.33
C PHE A 117 -6.24 -8.95 -3.30
N THR A 118 -5.98 -8.71 -4.57
CA THR A 118 -7.04 -8.55 -5.57
C THR A 118 -7.83 -9.84 -5.81
N TRP A 119 -7.16 -10.99 -5.81
CA TRP A 119 -7.81 -12.29 -5.92
C TRP A 119 -8.77 -12.57 -4.77
N LEU A 120 -8.30 -12.41 -3.52
CA LEU A 120 -9.10 -12.63 -2.32
C LEU A 120 -10.22 -11.60 -2.17
N LEU A 121 -9.98 -10.35 -2.58
CA LEU A 121 -11.01 -9.30 -2.56
C LEU A 121 -12.18 -9.69 -3.46
N ILE A 122 -11.91 -10.05 -4.72
CA ILE A 122 -12.96 -10.44 -5.68
C ILE A 122 -13.61 -11.78 -5.30
N LEU A 123 -12.82 -12.71 -4.77
CA LEU A 123 -13.33 -13.98 -4.27
C LEU A 123 -14.28 -13.75 -3.09
N GLY A 124 -13.89 -12.92 -2.12
CA GLY A 124 -14.70 -12.56 -0.95
C GLY A 124 -16.01 -11.86 -1.35
N GLU A 125 -15.96 -10.93 -2.29
CA GLU A 125 -17.16 -10.28 -2.82
C GLU A 125 -18.15 -11.28 -3.44
N ARG A 126 -17.64 -12.28 -4.18
CA ARG A 126 -18.47 -13.30 -4.83
C ARG A 126 -19.04 -14.33 -3.86
N TRP A 127 -18.23 -14.81 -2.93
CA TRP A 127 -18.58 -15.91 -2.04
C TRP A 127 -19.29 -15.44 -0.75
N LEU A 128 -18.78 -14.40 -0.13
CA LEU A 128 -19.32 -13.88 1.13
C LEU A 128 -20.47 -12.89 0.90
N ARG A 129 -20.71 -12.49 -0.37
CA ARG A 129 -21.76 -11.50 -0.73
C ARG A 129 -21.72 -10.27 0.19
N LEU A 130 -20.50 -9.80 0.46
CA LEU A 130 -20.27 -8.69 1.39
C LEU A 130 -21.14 -7.49 1.00
N PRO A 131 -21.87 -6.93 1.96
CA PRO A 131 -22.59 -5.68 1.71
C PRO A 131 -21.61 -4.61 1.24
N ARG A 132 -21.98 -3.85 0.20
CA ARG A 132 -21.11 -2.80 -0.36
C ARG A 132 -20.60 -1.81 0.68
N GLY A 133 -21.36 -1.53 1.72
CA GLY A 133 -20.91 -0.67 2.81
C GLY A 133 -19.77 -1.24 3.66
N ILE A 134 -19.50 -2.54 3.58
CA ILE A 134 -18.43 -3.21 4.34
C ILE A 134 -17.22 -3.49 3.45
N ALA A 135 -17.37 -3.50 2.12
CA ALA A 135 -16.29 -3.82 1.19
C ALA A 135 -15.02 -2.97 1.38
N PRO A 136 -15.08 -1.64 1.60
CA PRO A 136 -13.88 -0.83 1.87
C PRO A 136 -13.14 -1.23 3.15
N LEU A 137 -13.88 -1.61 4.21
CA LEU A 137 -13.28 -2.12 5.46
C LEU A 137 -12.62 -3.48 5.25
N ALA A 138 -13.29 -4.37 4.52
CA ALA A 138 -12.73 -5.68 4.19
C ALA A 138 -11.46 -5.53 3.34
N ALA A 139 -11.43 -4.60 2.38
CA ALA A 139 -10.25 -4.29 1.59
C ALA A 139 -9.09 -3.77 2.48
N ALA A 140 -9.38 -2.84 3.40
CA ALA A 140 -8.38 -2.32 4.33
C ALA A 140 -7.81 -3.42 5.24
N GLY A 141 -8.67 -4.25 5.83
CA GLY A 141 -8.27 -5.37 6.68
C GLY A 141 -7.44 -6.42 5.92
N LEU A 142 -7.89 -6.78 4.72
CA LEU A 142 -7.18 -7.76 3.88
C LEU A 142 -5.80 -7.28 3.45
N TRP A 143 -5.69 -6.01 3.01
CA TRP A 143 -4.40 -5.41 2.65
C TRP A 143 -3.44 -5.45 3.83
N THR A 144 -3.90 -4.98 4.99
CA THR A 144 -3.12 -4.93 6.23
C THR A 144 -2.66 -6.33 6.66
N ALA A 145 -3.54 -7.32 6.59
CA ALA A 145 -3.20 -8.70 6.90
C ALA A 145 -2.11 -9.25 5.97
N LEU A 146 -2.17 -8.95 4.67
CA LEU A 146 -1.16 -9.38 3.70
C LEU A 146 0.17 -8.63 3.89
N GLU A 147 0.16 -7.33 4.21
CA GLU A 147 1.38 -6.59 4.57
C GLU A 147 2.01 -7.16 5.85
N TYR A 148 1.20 -7.45 6.85
CA TYR A 148 1.68 -8.08 8.08
C TYR A 148 2.27 -9.46 7.81
N LEU A 149 1.59 -10.31 7.05
CA LEU A 149 2.09 -11.62 6.66
C LEU A 149 3.44 -11.52 5.91
N ARG A 150 3.58 -10.55 5.00
CA ARG A 150 4.81 -10.30 4.25
C ARG A 150 6.00 -9.94 5.15
N THR A 151 5.74 -9.39 6.31
CA THR A 151 6.80 -9.02 7.27
C THR A 151 7.49 -10.23 7.88
N PHE A 152 6.84 -11.40 7.89
CA PHE A 152 7.37 -12.60 8.54
C PHE A 152 7.60 -13.76 7.57
N LEU A 153 6.84 -13.84 6.49
CA LEU A 153 6.92 -14.96 5.56
C LEU A 153 8.24 -14.90 4.76
N PHE A 154 8.90 -16.05 4.57
CA PHE A 154 10.20 -16.19 3.86
C PHE A 154 11.30 -15.27 4.41
N SER A 155 11.48 -15.23 5.72
CA SER A 155 12.41 -14.34 6.44
C SER A 155 11.94 -12.88 6.53
N GLY A 156 10.85 -12.53 5.87
CA GLY A 156 10.23 -11.22 5.88
C GLY A 156 10.88 -10.19 4.96
N PHE A 157 10.04 -9.36 4.35
CA PHE A 157 10.49 -8.20 3.59
C PHE A 157 9.55 -7.02 3.88
N PRO A 158 9.73 -6.32 5.02
CA PRO A 158 8.83 -5.25 5.45
C PRO A 158 9.03 -3.90 4.73
N TRP A 159 9.76 -3.88 3.64
CA TRP A 159 10.07 -2.66 2.90
C TRP A 159 8.90 -2.28 1.99
N ALA A 160 8.75 -0.97 1.74
CA ALA A 160 7.70 -0.41 0.91
C ALA A 160 6.28 -0.83 1.37
N LEU A 161 6.03 -0.91 2.70
CA LEU A 161 4.67 -0.94 3.23
C LEU A 161 3.98 0.39 2.88
N LEU A 162 2.71 0.34 2.52
CA LEU A 162 2.01 1.54 2.04
C LEU A 162 2.04 2.68 3.07
N GLY A 163 1.97 2.35 4.36
CA GLY A 163 2.05 3.33 5.45
C GLY A 163 3.37 4.11 5.50
N TYR A 164 4.48 3.55 5.00
CA TYR A 164 5.76 4.28 4.97
C TYR A 164 5.74 5.48 4.02
N SER A 165 4.84 5.51 3.05
CA SER A 165 4.63 6.68 2.17
C SER A 165 4.31 7.97 2.95
N GLN A 166 3.89 7.83 4.23
CA GLN A 166 3.49 8.97 5.07
C GLN A 166 4.61 9.50 5.98
N HIS A 167 5.85 9.05 5.79
CA HIS A 167 6.97 9.41 6.67
C HIS A 167 7.23 10.93 6.74
N ARG A 168 6.94 11.69 5.68
CA ARG A 168 7.04 13.15 5.62
C ARG A 168 5.77 13.89 6.06
N GLN A 169 4.69 13.16 6.40
CA GLN A 169 3.43 13.75 6.85
C GLN A 169 3.32 13.66 8.37
N PRO A 170 3.73 14.70 9.12
CA PRO A 170 3.87 14.59 10.58
C PRO A 170 2.55 14.20 11.27
N THR A 171 1.41 14.74 10.81
CA THR A 171 0.09 14.42 11.35
C THR A 171 -0.25 12.95 11.20
N VAL A 172 -0.04 12.37 10.01
CA VAL A 172 -0.35 10.94 9.76
C VAL A 172 0.69 10.04 10.40
N ARG A 173 1.96 10.44 10.39
CA ARG A 173 3.07 9.70 11.00
C ARG A 173 2.88 9.50 12.51
N LEU A 174 2.36 10.49 13.23
CA LEU A 174 2.08 10.39 14.67
C LEU A 174 1.10 9.26 14.97
N LEU A 175 0.18 8.93 14.05
CA LEU A 175 -0.73 7.80 14.21
C LEU A 175 0.01 6.46 14.38
N ALA A 176 1.24 6.35 13.86
CA ALA A 176 2.04 5.14 14.02
C ALA A 176 2.32 4.79 15.50
N SER A 177 2.33 5.77 16.41
CA SER A 177 2.53 5.51 17.84
C SER A 177 1.33 4.79 18.48
N ALA A 178 0.14 4.88 17.88
CA ALA A 178 -1.08 4.21 18.36
C ALA A 178 -1.34 2.87 17.65
N VAL A 179 -1.20 2.84 16.31
CA VAL A 179 -1.64 1.70 15.49
C VAL A 179 -0.55 1.11 14.60
N GLY A 180 0.69 1.58 14.75
CA GLY A 180 1.81 1.16 13.92
C GLY A 180 1.69 1.59 12.45
N VAL A 181 2.66 1.19 11.63
CA VAL A 181 2.65 1.43 10.18
C VAL A 181 1.47 0.73 9.49
N TYR A 182 1.06 -0.41 9.99
CA TYR A 182 -0.05 -1.19 9.44
C TYR A 182 -1.39 -0.47 9.58
N GLY A 183 -1.61 0.24 10.70
CA GLY A 183 -2.81 1.06 10.87
C GLY A 183 -2.84 2.25 9.90
N ILE A 184 -1.67 2.81 9.56
CA ILE A 184 -1.57 3.84 8.51
C ILE A 184 -1.90 3.22 7.14
N SER A 185 -1.36 2.04 6.81
CA SER A 185 -1.73 1.32 5.58
C SER A 185 -3.23 1.07 5.51
N ALA A 186 -3.85 0.61 6.62
CA ALA A 186 -5.29 0.39 6.70
C ALA A 186 -6.08 1.66 6.40
N LEU A 187 -5.68 2.80 6.96
CA LEU A 187 -6.30 4.11 6.70
C LEU A 187 -6.23 4.48 5.22
N LEU A 188 -5.05 4.36 4.61
CA LEU A 188 -4.85 4.68 3.20
C LEU A 188 -5.73 3.81 2.30
N VAL A 189 -5.76 2.49 2.53
CA VAL A 189 -6.58 1.57 1.74
C VAL A 189 -8.08 1.82 1.97
N LEU A 190 -8.51 2.09 3.21
CA LEU A 190 -9.88 2.45 3.52
C LEU A 190 -10.33 3.68 2.72
N VAL A 191 -9.50 4.73 2.66
CA VAL A 191 -9.81 5.94 1.89
C VAL A 191 -9.88 5.62 0.40
N ASN A 192 -8.89 4.93 -0.17
CA ASN A 192 -8.88 4.53 -1.58
C ASN A 192 -10.12 3.71 -1.96
N ALA A 193 -10.45 2.69 -1.19
CA ALA A 193 -11.59 1.81 -1.44
C ALA A 193 -12.92 2.56 -1.28
N THR A 194 -13.02 3.48 -0.32
CA THR A 194 -14.20 4.33 -0.13
C THR A 194 -14.40 5.28 -1.31
N LEU A 195 -13.32 5.93 -1.76
CA LEU A 195 -13.38 6.82 -2.92
C LEU A 195 -13.73 6.06 -4.21
N ALA A 196 -13.18 4.86 -4.40
CA ALA A 196 -13.55 4.00 -5.51
C ALA A 196 -15.02 3.57 -5.46
N ASP A 197 -15.55 3.20 -4.28
CA ASP A 197 -16.98 2.87 -4.11
C ASP A 197 -17.88 4.08 -4.43
N LEU A 198 -17.49 5.29 -4.01
CA LEU A 198 -18.19 6.53 -4.36
C LEU A 198 -18.16 6.80 -5.86
N LEU A 199 -16.99 6.61 -6.52
CA LEU A 199 -16.86 6.74 -7.96
C LEU A 199 -17.80 5.79 -8.69
N PHE A 200 -17.85 4.50 -8.30
CA PHE A 200 -18.76 3.53 -8.90
C PHE A 200 -20.23 3.89 -8.69
N ARG A 201 -20.59 4.41 -7.52
CA ARG A 201 -21.96 4.88 -7.26
C ARG A 201 -22.34 6.08 -8.10
N TRP A 202 -21.37 6.98 -8.34
CA TRP A 202 -21.58 8.15 -9.18
C TRP A 202 -21.74 7.76 -10.66
N LEU A 203 -20.95 6.81 -11.15
CA LEU A 203 -20.99 6.34 -12.54
C LEU A 203 -22.22 5.47 -12.85
N ARG A 204 -22.89 4.89 -11.87
CA ARG A 204 -24.09 4.06 -12.08
C ARG A 204 -25.34 4.90 -12.24
N PRO A 205 -26.30 4.50 -13.16
CA PRO A 205 -27.57 5.20 -13.29
C PRO A 205 -28.35 5.18 -11.97
N PRO A 206 -29.19 6.19 -11.68
CA PRO A 206 -30.00 6.27 -10.48
C PRO A 206 -31.03 5.15 -10.43
N THR A 207 -30.85 4.20 -9.52
CA THR A 207 -31.92 3.31 -9.10
C THR A 207 -32.66 3.98 -7.93
N ALA A 208 -33.99 3.96 -7.95
CA ALA A 208 -34.80 4.61 -6.95
C ALA A 208 -34.42 4.17 -5.52
N GLY A 209 -33.99 5.08 -4.70
CA GLY A 209 -33.91 4.97 -3.24
C GLY A 209 -32.62 4.57 -2.58
N GLY A 210 -31.46 4.37 -3.27
CA GLY A 210 -30.32 3.74 -2.61
C GLY A 210 -28.90 4.25 -2.84
N ARG A 211 -28.66 5.31 -3.62
CA ARG A 211 -27.29 5.72 -3.97
C ARG A 211 -26.38 6.02 -2.77
N LEU A 212 -26.88 6.74 -1.80
CA LEU A 212 -26.07 7.25 -0.68
C LEU A 212 -26.14 6.39 0.58
N ARG A 213 -27.26 5.70 0.84
CA ARG A 213 -27.45 4.96 2.10
C ARG A 213 -26.35 3.92 2.36
N GLY A 214 -25.94 3.16 1.33
CA GLY A 214 -24.84 2.19 1.47
C GLY A 214 -23.44 2.80 1.52
N ALA A 215 -23.26 4.09 1.18
CA ALA A 215 -21.98 4.79 1.27
C ALA A 215 -21.78 5.48 2.63
N LEU A 216 -22.85 5.72 3.38
CA LEU A 216 -22.77 6.47 4.66
C LEU A 216 -21.81 5.81 5.65
N LEU A 217 -21.83 4.49 5.75
CA LEU A 217 -20.96 3.76 6.67
C LEU A 217 -19.48 3.91 6.28
N PRO A 218 -19.00 3.52 5.08
CA PRO A 218 -17.57 3.63 4.76
C PRO A 218 -17.09 5.08 4.72
N VAL A 219 -17.90 6.01 4.23
CA VAL A 219 -17.58 7.46 4.25
C VAL A 219 -17.48 7.96 5.69
N GLY A 220 -18.46 7.64 6.53
CA GLY A 220 -18.45 8.02 7.94
C GLY A 220 -17.21 7.48 8.67
N LEU A 221 -16.85 6.22 8.43
CA LEU A 221 -15.67 5.60 9.04
C LEU A 221 -14.36 6.20 8.50
N ALA A 222 -14.26 6.45 7.20
CA ALA A 222 -13.08 7.12 6.63
C ALA A 222 -12.92 8.55 7.18
N CYS A 223 -14.00 9.32 7.23
CA CYS A 223 -14.00 10.66 7.82
C CYS A 223 -13.66 10.63 9.31
N LEU A 224 -14.23 9.69 10.08
CA LEU A 224 -13.95 9.52 11.49
C LEU A 224 -12.47 9.15 11.72
N ALA A 225 -11.93 8.21 10.93
CA ALA A 225 -10.52 7.80 11.03
C ALA A 225 -9.57 8.96 10.71
N LEU A 226 -9.87 9.76 9.67
CA LEU A 226 -9.10 10.96 9.34
C LEU A 226 -9.22 12.02 10.44
N ALA A 227 -10.42 12.29 10.94
CA ALA A 227 -10.63 13.24 12.03
C ALA A 227 -9.93 12.78 13.32
N ALA A 228 -10.01 11.49 13.64
CA ALA A 228 -9.28 10.90 14.77
C ALA A 228 -7.76 11.04 14.61
N THR A 229 -7.23 10.84 13.39
CA THR A 229 -5.81 11.04 13.09
C THR A 229 -5.37 12.48 13.36
N VAL A 230 -6.15 13.45 12.89
CA VAL A 230 -5.87 14.87 13.13
C VAL A 230 -6.00 15.22 14.59
N GLY A 231 -7.08 14.77 15.25
CA GLY A 231 -7.31 14.98 16.68
C GLY A 231 -6.19 14.39 17.54
N TYR A 232 -5.82 13.15 17.28
CA TYR A 232 -4.71 12.47 17.97
C TYR A 232 -3.39 13.21 17.79
N ALA A 233 -3.08 13.64 16.57
CA ALA A 233 -1.87 14.41 16.32
C ALA A 233 -1.87 15.75 17.05
N ARG A 234 -3.02 16.43 17.17
CA ARG A 234 -3.16 17.69 17.92
C ARG A 234 -2.91 17.51 19.42
N VAL A 235 -3.37 16.39 19.99
CA VAL A 235 -3.17 16.08 21.41
C VAL A 235 -1.73 15.67 21.70
N LEU A 236 -1.11 14.89 20.82
CA LEU A 236 0.27 14.39 21.02
C LEU A 236 1.34 15.33 20.52
N TRP A 237 0.98 16.38 19.79
CA TRP A 237 1.94 17.39 19.36
C TRP A 237 2.40 18.19 20.59
N THR A 238 3.38 17.66 21.30
CA THR A 238 4.09 18.37 22.35
C THR A 238 5.25 19.13 21.73
N ASP A 239 5.46 20.36 22.19
CA ASP A 239 6.65 21.12 21.82
C ASP A 239 7.89 20.33 22.29
N PRO A 240 8.77 19.88 21.39
CA PRO A 240 9.96 19.12 21.79
C PRO A 240 10.96 19.94 22.62
N THR A 241 10.74 21.26 22.73
CA THR A 241 11.61 22.17 23.50
C THR A 241 11.30 22.20 25.00
N GLY A 242 10.20 21.54 25.44
CA GLY A 242 9.75 21.57 26.86
C GLY A 242 10.54 20.68 27.85
N GLY A 243 11.55 19.94 27.39
CA GLY A 243 12.38 19.05 28.21
C GLY A 243 13.62 19.74 28.79
N SER A 244 14.22 19.15 29.86
CA SER A 244 15.52 19.57 30.35
C SER A 244 16.61 19.28 29.29
N PRO A 245 17.49 20.23 28.96
CA PRO A 245 18.55 20.02 27.99
C PRO A 245 19.55 18.97 28.50
N ILE A 246 19.84 17.99 27.65
CA ILE A 246 20.91 17.02 27.85
C ILE A 246 22.04 17.28 26.85
N ARG A 247 23.28 17.16 27.32
CA ARG A 247 24.44 17.24 26.42
C ARG A 247 24.68 15.88 25.79
N VAL A 248 24.69 15.84 24.47
CA VAL A 248 24.94 14.62 23.69
C VAL A 248 26.16 14.85 22.79
N GLY A 249 27.13 13.96 22.86
CA GLY A 249 28.26 13.90 21.91
C GLY A 249 27.87 12.99 20.74
N LEU A 250 27.91 13.52 19.53
CA LEU A 250 27.71 12.76 18.30
C LEU A 250 29.08 12.52 17.64
N LEU A 251 29.50 11.25 17.61
CA LEU A 251 30.75 10.83 16.95
C LEU A 251 30.38 10.15 15.64
N GLN A 252 30.80 10.75 14.53
CA GLN A 252 30.53 10.20 13.19
C GLN A 252 31.87 10.10 12.43
N GLY A 253 32.36 8.88 12.26
CA GLY A 253 33.61 8.62 11.54
C GLY A 253 33.53 8.82 10.03
N ASN A 254 32.32 8.91 9.47
CA ASN A 254 32.05 9.09 8.03
C ASN A 254 32.80 8.11 7.12
N ILE A 255 32.96 6.88 7.60
CA ILE A 255 33.70 5.81 6.91
C ILE A 255 32.82 5.24 5.81
N ASP A 256 33.35 5.11 4.60
CA ASP A 256 32.63 4.49 3.49
C ASP A 256 32.19 3.06 3.86
N GLN A 257 30.95 2.71 3.55
CA GLN A 257 30.38 1.41 3.90
C GLN A 257 31.12 0.24 3.24
N SER A 258 31.73 0.46 2.08
CA SER A 258 32.52 -0.56 1.38
C SER A 258 33.82 -0.88 2.09
N LEU A 259 34.39 0.07 2.85
CA LEU A 259 35.64 -0.06 3.59
C LEU A 259 35.45 -0.46 5.05
N LYS A 260 34.26 -0.17 5.62
CA LYS A 260 33.97 -0.33 7.05
C LYS A 260 34.22 -1.75 7.58
N TRP A 261 34.03 -2.77 6.73
CA TRP A 261 34.15 -4.18 7.10
C TRP A 261 35.42 -4.84 6.56
N ASP A 262 36.27 -4.09 5.87
CA ASP A 262 37.59 -4.58 5.42
C ASP A 262 38.55 -4.63 6.62
N ARG A 263 39.18 -5.81 6.82
CA ARG A 263 40.12 -6.02 7.93
C ARG A 263 41.36 -5.10 7.82
N GLY A 264 41.77 -4.73 6.61
CA GLY A 264 42.87 -3.78 6.38
C GLY A 264 42.60 -2.37 6.86
N TYR A 265 41.31 -1.99 6.97
CA TYR A 265 40.86 -0.67 7.46
C TYR A 265 40.47 -0.66 8.93
N GLN A 266 40.56 -1.79 9.65
CA GLN A 266 40.10 -1.90 11.03
C GLN A 266 40.84 -0.90 11.95
N THR A 267 42.19 -0.84 11.83
CA THR A 267 43.00 0.09 12.64
C THR A 267 42.66 1.54 12.31
N ALA A 268 42.63 1.89 11.00
CA ALA A 268 42.28 3.23 10.55
C ALA A 268 40.89 3.65 11.01
N THR A 269 39.94 2.72 11.08
CA THR A 269 38.58 2.96 11.60
C THR A 269 38.62 3.29 13.08
N LEU A 270 39.41 2.54 13.88
CA LEU A 270 39.57 2.80 15.31
C LEU A 270 40.27 4.14 15.61
N ASP A 271 41.23 4.52 14.76
CA ASP A 271 41.95 5.79 14.91
C ASP A 271 41.08 7.03 14.64
N ILE A 272 39.94 6.87 13.93
CA ILE A 272 38.98 7.94 13.64
C ILE A 272 38.06 8.18 14.85
N TYR A 273 37.76 7.16 15.68
CA TYR A 273 36.88 7.25 16.85
C TYR A 273 37.65 7.44 18.14
#